data_2b3cd3b6bedbf5a2c8fb09ba72b19029
#
_entry.id   2b3cd3b6bedbf5a2c8fb09ba72b19029
#
_cell.length_a   1.000
_cell.length_b   1.000
_cell.length_c   1.000
_cell.angle_alpha   90.00
_cell.angle_beta   90.00
_cell.angle_gamma   90.00
#
_symmetry.space_group_name_H-M   'P 1'
#
loop_
_entity.id
_entity.type
_entity.pdbx_description
1 polymer ?
#
loop_
_entity_poly.entity_id
_entity_poly.type
_entity_poly.pdbx_seq_one_letter_code
_entity_poly.pdbx_strand_id
1 'polypeptide(L)'
;MYRRTENMRYYKHLYLTEGLEKKKEKIIRKLEAGKLQPGVHVITLAVSERNQLEIYPTIQFKQPAFPEQELFVVGITKGYDEAVELVEQIVQEV
;
A
#
# COMPACT_ATOMS: atom_id res chain seq x y z
N MET A 1 7.01 4.52 20.79
CA MET A 1 6.91 5.47 19.67
C MET A 1 6.41 4.73 18.43
N TYR A 2 5.48 5.31 17.74
CA TYR A 2 4.93 4.67 16.59
C TYR A 2 5.76 4.99 15.35
N ARG A 3 5.58 4.16 14.33
CA ARG A 3 6.33 4.30 13.11
C ARG A 3 5.85 5.51 12.31
N ARG A 4 6.79 6.19 11.71
CA ARG A 4 6.46 7.24 10.77
C ARG A 4 6.40 6.68 9.37
N THR A 5 5.59 7.33 8.56
CA THR A 5 5.44 6.91 7.18
C THR A 5 6.02 7.93 6.22
N GLU A 6 7.02 8.65 6.70
CA GLU A 6 7.67 9.67 5.88
C GLU A 6 8.40 9.08 4.69
N ASN A 7 8.77 7.81 4.78
CA ASN A 7 9.47 7.14 3.70
C ASN A 7 8.55 6.51 2.68
N MET A 8 7.26 6.73 2.84
CA MET A 8 6.31 6.21 1.88
C MET A 8 6.17 7.14 0.71
N ARG A 9 6.24 6.59 -0.47
CA ARG A 9 6.00 7.33 -1.70
C ARG A 9 4.88 6.67 -2.44
N TYR A 10 4.18 7.44 -3.26
CA TYR A 10 3.00 6.95 -3.96
C TYR A 10 3.17 7.12 -5.44
N TYR A 11 2.79 6.08 -6.18
CA TYR A 11 2.79 6.13 -7.62
C TYR A 11 1.81 7.22 -8.08
N LYS A 12 2.22 7.98 -9.09
CA LYS A 12 1.42 9.08 -9.59
C LYS A 12 0.04 8.62 -10.05
N HIS A 13 -0.01 7.46 -10.69
CA HIS A 13 -1.27 6.89 -11.16
C HIS A 13 -1.65 5.69 -10.31
N LEU A 14 -1.83 5.96 -9.04
CA LEU A 14 -2.09 4.93 -8.05
C LEU A 14 -3.27 4.07 -8.46
N TYR A 15 -3.08 2.76 -8.42
CA TYR A 15 -4.16 1.82 -8.72
C TYR A 15 -5.05 1.69 -7.51
N LEU A 16 -6.35 1.76 -7.73
CA LEU A 16 -7.33 1.66 -6.65
C LEU A 16 -8.40 0.67 -7.06
N THR A 17 -8.84 -0.14 -6.11
CA THR A 17 -9.98 -0.97 -6.40
C THR A 17 -11.24 -0.12 -6.41
N GLU A 18 -12.26 -0.66 -7.03
CA GLU A 18 -13.51 0.06 -7.24
C GLU A 18 -14.06 0.54 -5.91
N GLY A 19 -14.50 1.78 -5.89
CA GLY A 19 -15.07 2.37 -4.70
C GLY A 19 -14.10 3.09 -3.81
N LEU A 20 -12.80 2.97 -4.07
CA LEU A 20 -11.81 3.64 -3.25
C LEU A 20 -11.36 4.98 -3.78
N GLU A 21 -11.73 5.30 -5.02
CA GLU A 21 -11.27 6.56 -5.62
C GLU A 21 -11.68 7.77 -4.80
N LYS A 22 -12.89 7.75 -4.30
CA LYS A 22 -13.38 8.88 -3.52
C LYS A 22 -12.78 8.95 -2.13
N LYS A 23 -12.21 7.84 -1.67
CA LYS A 23 -11.64 7.77 -0.34
C LYS A 23 -10.10 7.81 -0.37
N LYS A 24 -9.54 7.99 -1.54
CA LYS A 24 -8.10 7.88 -1.72
C LYS A 24 -7.34 8.79 -0.75
N GLU A 25 -7.68 10.05 -0.72
CA GLU A 25 -6.94 10.99 0.11
C GLU A 25 -7.12 10.69 1.58
N LYS A 26 -8.31 10.26 1.97
CA LYS A 26 -8.55 9.92 3.35
C LYS A 26 -7.73 8.71 3.77
N ILE A 27 -7.65 7.71 2.90
CA ILE A 27 -6.88 6.52 3.19
C ILE A 27 -5.39 6.85 3.32
N ILE A 28 -4.88 7.65 2.40
CA ILE A 28 -3.48 8.05 2.44
C ILE A 28 -3.18 8.84 3.70
N ARG A 29 -4.07 9.75 4.06
CA ARG A 29 -3.87 10.55 5.26
C ARG A 29 -3.83 9.68 6.51
N LYS A 30 -4.70 8.68 6.57
CA LYS A 30 -4.69 7.76 7.71
C LYS A 30 -3.44 6.90 7.72
N LEU A 31 -2.97 6.49 6.55
CA LEU A 31 -1.73 5.74 6.45
C LEU A 31 -0.58 6.54 7.02
N GLU A 32 -0.48 7.79 6.61
CA GLU A 32 0.62 8.64 7.04
C GLU A 32 0.52 8.99 8.52
N ALA A 33 -0.69 8.98 9.06
CA ALA A 33 -0.89 9.23 10.47
C ALA A 33 -0.73 7.97 11.33
N GLY A 34 -0.51 6.82 10.70
CA GLY A 34 -0.36 5.59 11.43
C GLY A 34 -1.63 5.04 12.02
N LYS A 35 -2.77 5.40 11.47
CA LYS A 35 -4.04 4.95 11.99
C LYS A 35 -4.40 3.58 11.44
N LEU A 36 -5.10 2.80 12.27
CA LEU A 36 -5.55 1.48 11.87
C LEU A 36 -6.58 1.57 10.78
N GLN A 37 -6.44 0.73 9.78
CA GLN A 37 -7.40 0.63 8.69
C GLN A 37 -7.60 -0.84 8.35
N PRO A 38 -8.36 -1.56 9.18
CA PRO A 38 -8.58 -2.99 8.95
C PRO A 38 -9.19 -3.22 7.57
N GLY A 39 -8.69 -4.24 6.90
CA GLY A 39 -9.18 -4.56 5.57
C GLY A 39 -8.54 -3.82 4.44
N VAL A 40 -7.82 -2.75 4.71
CA VAL A 40 -7.14 -2.01 3.65
C VAL A 40 -5.74 -2.58 3.45
N HIS A 41 -5.42 -2.89 2.21
CA HIS A 41 -4.12 -3.43 1.83
C HIS A 41 -3.44 -2.50 0.86
N VAL A 42 -2.12 -2.48 0.88
CA VAL A 42 -1.36 -1.69 -0.09
C VAL A 42 -0.48 -2.63 -0.90
N ILE A 43 -0.29 -2.26 -2.15
CA ILE A 43 0.62 -2.96 -3.04
C ILE A 43 1.82 -2.07 -3.22
N THR A 44 3.00 -2.60 -2.94
CA THR A 44 4.23 -1.83 -3.04
C THR A 44 5.16 -2.47 -4.05
N LEU A 45 6.01 -1.64 -4.63
CA LEU A 45 7.06 -2.10 -5.51
C LEU A 45 8.35 -2.15 -4.71
N ALA A 46 8.93 -3.33 -4.61
CA ALA A 46 10.20 -3.47 -3.94
C ALA A 46 11.27 -2.80 -4.77
N VAL A 47 11.92 -1.81 -4.18
CA VAL A 47 12.94 -1.04 -4.91
C VAL A 47 14.25 -1.80 -5.00
N SER A 48 14.41 -2.83 -4.21
CA SER A 48 15.65 -3.56 -4.22
C SER A 48 15.69 -4.50 -5.40
N GLU A 49 16.17 -5.52 -5.42
CA GLU A 49 16.72 -6.38 -6.41
C GLU A 49 15.85 -6.69 -7.62
N ARG A 50 14.56 -6.93 -7.47
CA ARG A 50 13.79 -7.51 -8.56
C ARG A 50 12.55 -6.76 -8.96
N ASN A 51 12.33 -5.59 -8.38
CA ASN A 51 11.14 -4.81 -8.69
C ASN A 51 9.87 -5.63 -8.56
N GLN A 52 9.80 -6.43 -7.52
CA GLN A 52 8.64 -7.26 -7.27
C GLN A 52 7.56 -6.50 -6.55
N LEU A 53 6.32 -6.86 -6.86
CA LEU A 53 5.19 -6.30 -6.15
C LEU A 53 4.92 -7.10 -4.90
N GLU A 54 4.63 -6.39 -3.82
CA GLU A 54 4.34 -7.00 -2.54
C GLU A 54 3.04 -6.45 -2.00
N ILE A 55 2.31 -7.28 -1.26
CA ILE A 55 1.04 -6.91 -0.67
C ILE A 55 1.20 -6.85 0.83
N TYR A 56 0.83 -5.71 1.43
CA TYR A 56 0.88 -5.55 2.88
C TYR A 56 -0.47 -5.12 3.40
N PRO A 57 -1.00 -5.79 4.42
CA PRO A 57 -2.15 -5.22 5.14
C PRO A 57 -1.67 -3.98 5.89
N THR A 58 -2.46 -2.92 5.84
CA THR A 58 -2.04 -1.68 6.46
C THR A 58 -1.84 -1.80 7.96
N ILE A 59 -2.53 -2.74 8.58
CA ILE A 59 -2.37 -2.96 10.02
C ILE A 59 -0.94 -3.37 10.37
N GLN A 60 -0.24 -3.98 9.43
CA GLN A 60 1.13 -4.42 9.65
C GLN A 60 2.07 -3.24 9.88
N PHE A 61 1.74 -2.10 9.34
CA PHE A 61 2.60 -0.92 9.48
C PHE A 61 2.66 -0.40 10.89
N LYS A 62 1.74 -0.81 11.74
CA LYS A 62 1.75 -0.38 13.13
C LYS A 62 2.60 -1.25 14.02
N GLN A 63 3.09 -2.35 13.51
CA GLN A 63 3.88 -3.27 14.31
C GLN A 63 5.31 -2.75 14.45
N PRO A 64 5.85 -2.76 15.66
CA PRO A 64 7.21 -2.25 15.86
C PRO A 64 8.26 -3.02 15.08
N ALA A 65 7.99 -4.29 14.80
CA ALA A 65 8.95 -5.12 14.08
C ALA A 65 8.97 -4.89 12.59
N PHE A 66 8.01 -4.12 12.08
CA PHE A 66 7.98 -3.86 10.64
C PHE A 66 9.21 -3.05 10.25
N PRO A 67 9.98 -3.51 9.27
CA PRO A 67 11.23 -2.82 8.95
C PRO A 67 11.01 -1.40 8.44
N GLU A 68 11.93 -0.55 8.81
CA GLU A 68 11.93 0.81 8.31
C GLU A 68 12.63 0.86 6.98
N GLN A 69 11.86 0.89 5.93
CA GLN A 69 12.44 0.97 4.61
C GLN A 69 11.54 1.84 3.75
N GLU A 70 12.14 2.34 2.71
CA GLU A 70 11.40 3.16 1.78
C GLU A 70 10.41 2.28 1.01
N LEU A 71 9.16 2.71 0.98
CA LEU A 71 8.12 1.97 0.30
C LEU A 71 7.55 2.81 -0.84
N PHE A 72 7.38 2.17 -1.97
CA PHE A 72 6.74 2.81 -3.12
C PHE A 72 5.38 2.15 -3.32
N VAL A 73 4.34 2.86 -2.94
CA VAL A 73 2.98 2.34 -2.99
C VAL A 73 2.41 2.54 -4.38
N VAL A 74 2.04 1.46 -5.03
CA VAL A 74 1.48 1.55 -6.38
C VAL A 74 -0.01 1.23 -6.39
N GLY A 75 -0.55 0.67 -5.32
CA GLY A 75 -1.98 0.36 -5.30
C GLY A 75 -2.51 0.28 -3.90
N ILE A 76 -3.80 0.53 -3.76
CA ILE A 76 -4.51 0.41 -2.50
C ILE A 76 -5.79 -0.38 -2.77
N THR A 77 -6.03 -1.39 -1.97
CA THR A 77 -7.19 -2.25 -2.16
C THR A 77 -7.93 -2.46 -0.86
N LYS A 78 -9.13 -2.97 -1.01
CA LYS A 78 -9.96 -3.35 0.11
C LYS A 78 -10.02 -4.87 0.14
N GLY A 79 -9.18 -5.46 1.00
CA GLY A 79 -9.13 -6.90 1.10
C GLY A 79 -7.98 -7.51 0.34
N TYR A 80 -7.57 -8.68 0.79
CA TYR A 80 -6.42 -9.36 0.20
C TYR A 80 -6.73 -9.90 -1.19
N ASP A 81 -7.93 -10.42 -1.38
CA ASP A 81 -8.30 -10.99 -2.68
C ASP A 81 -8.25 -9.94 -3.77
N GLU A 82 -8.73 -8.74 -3.47
CA GLU A 82 -8.67 -7.67 -4.45
C GLU A 82 -7.23 -7.26 -4.72
N ALA A 83 -6.38 -7.34 -3.70
CA ALA A 83 -4.97 -7.02 -3.89
C ALA A 83 -4.31 -7.99 -4.86
N VAL A 84 -4.62 -9.28 -4.72
CA VAL A 84 -4.06 -10.28 -5.63
C VAL A 84 -4.51 -10.02 -7.06
N GLU A 85 -5.78 -9.74 -7.24
CA GLU A 85 -6.30 -9.45 -8.58
C GLU A 85 -5.66 -8.21 -9.17
N LEU A 86 -5.46 -7.19 -8.35
CA LEU A 86 -4.86 -5.97 -8.84
C LEU A 86 -3.40 -6.16 -9.21
N VAL A 87 -2.68 -6.98 -8.44
CA VAL A 87 -1.30 -7.29 -8.78
C VAL A 87 -1.24 -7.96 -10.15
N GLU A 88 -2.14 -8.89 -10.42
CA GLU A 88 -2.16 -9.54 -11.72
C GLU A 88 -2.42 -8.53 -12.83
N GLN A 89 -3.33 -7.61 -12.58
CA GLN A 89 -3.63 -6.58 -13.57
C GLN A 89 -2.42 -5.69 -13.84
N ILE A 90 -1.75 -5.28 -12.77
CA ILE A 90 -0.58 -4.40 -12.91
C ILE A 90 0.50 -5.11 -13.70
N VAL A 91 0.74 -6.38 -13.39
CA VAL A 91 1.77 -7.13 -14.09
C VAL A 91 1.47 -7.22 -15.58
N GLN A 92 0.20 -7.36 -15.94
CA GLN A 92 -0.15 -7.45 -17.35
C GLN A 92 -0.01 -6.14 -18.08
N GLU A 93 -0.10 -5.02 -17.38
CA GLU A 93 -0.02 -3.72 -18.02
C GLU A 93 1.41 -3.21 -18.18
N VAL A 94 2.35 -3.84 -17.54
CA VAL A 94 3.73 -3.37 -17.57
C VAL A 94 4.61 -4.08 -18.61
#